data_bc1f69ab880020b5bc41df53eaf69d11
#
_entry.id   bc1f69ab880020b5bc41df53eaf69d11
#
_cell.length_a   1.000
_cell.length_b   1.000
_cell.length_c   1.000
_cell.angle_alpha   90.00
_cell.angle_beta   90.00
_cell.angle_gamma   90.00
#
_symmetry.space_group_name_H-M   'P 1'
#
loop_
_entity.id
_entity.type
_entity.pdbx_description
1 polymer ?
#
loop_
_entity_poly.entity_id
_entity_poly.type
_entity_poly.pdbx_seq_one_letter_code
_entity_poly.pdbx_strand_id
1 'polypeptide(L)'
;RPDTVGEIVRLAFKHAEKGKPGATHIDLPQNIAKMPADAVPLKRQQLHDLYADPTHIAAAGHLISEAKNPVILAGAGAVRGHSAAAVTELADRLHIPVVNTMMAKGIIPMDDKYSLWTIGIPQKDYVNQVFDRADLIIAIGYDIVECAPAKWSARPDMTILHIDTAPADVNKRYQPAVEVVGDISESIYEILRCARRDSEPEFALKLRETMVAEHAAMAADDSCPMKPARILADVRKVMGREDILVSDVGAHKMWIARHYDCYAPNTCLISNGFASMGFS
;
A
#
# COMPACT_ATOMS: atom_id res chain seq x y z
N ARG A 1 -9.60 24.44 -29.78
CA ARG A 1 -10.71 25.38 -30.07
C ARG A 1 -11.21 25.92 -28.73
N PRO A 2 -11.56 27.23 -28.62
CA PRO A 2 -12.01 27.81 -27.35
C PRO A 2 -13.30 27.16 -26.83
N ASP A 3 -14.21 26.76 -27.70
CA ASP A 3 -15.50 26.13 -27.35
C ASP A 3 -15.34 24.77 -26.64
N THR A 4 -14.21 24.08 -26.83
CA THR A 4 -13.98 22.75 -26.22
C THR A 4 -13.25 22.82 -24.86
N VAL A 5 -12.94 24.02 -24.37
CA VAL A 5 -12.21 24.17 -23.09
C VAL A 5 -12.97 23.52 -21.93
N GLY A 6 -14.29 23.69 -21.86
CA GLY A 6 -15.12 23.07 -20.82
C GLY A 6 -15.06 21.54 -20.83
N GLU A 7 -15.04 20.93 -22.02
CA GLU A 7 -14.92 19.48 -22.19
C GLU A 7 -13.53 18.97 -21.76
N ILE A 8 -12.46 19.68 -22.17
CA ILE A 8 -11.08 19.34 -21.84
C ILE A 8 -10.86 19.43 -20.32
N VAL A 9 -11.31 20.51 -19.69
CA VAL A 9 -11.25 20.66 -18.23
C VAL A 9 -11.99 19.52 -17.53
N ARG A 10 -13.23 19.23 -17.99
CA ARG A 10 -14.02 18.14 -17.42
C ARG A 10 -13.33 16.77 -17.58
N LEU A 11 -12.71 16.52 -18.73
CA LEU A 11 -11.95 15.31 -19.01
C LEU A 11 -10.70 15.20 -18.11
N ALA A 12 -9.98 16.30 -17.91
CA ALA A 12 -8.83 16.36 -17.02
C ALA A 12 -9.21 16.01 -15.58
N PHE A 13 -10.30 16.58 -15.04
CA PHE A 13 -10.82 16.20 -13.73
C PHE A 13 -11.19 14.71 -13.64
N LYS A 14 -11.86 14.18 -14.70
CA LYS A 14 -12.20 12.77 -14.75
C LYS A 14 -10.96 11.86 -14.66
N HIS A 15 -9.88 12.22 -15.38
CA HIS A 15 -8.62 11.46 -15.34
C HIS A 15 -7.87 11.65 -14.02
N ALA A 16 -7.96 12.83 -13.39
CA ALA A 16 -7.36 13.07 -12.09
C ALA A 16 -8.02 12.29 -10.95
N GLU A 17 -9.32 12.01 -11.05
CA GLU A 17 -10.12 11.39 -9.98
C GLU A 17 -10.34 9.88 -10.17
N LYS A 18 -10.31 9.35 -11.42
CA LYS A 18 -10.71 7.96 -11.73
C LYS A 18 -9.53 6.99 -11.69
N GLY A 19 -9.80 5.80 -11.16
CA GLY A 19 -8.80 4.73 -11.07
C GLY A 19 -7.72 5.06 -10.05
N LYS A 20 -6.46 5.15 -10.51
CA LYS A 20 -5.35 5.64 -9.68
C LYS A 20 -5.31 7.17 -9.73
N PRO A 21 -5.81 7.88 -8.71
CA PRO A 21 -5.87 9.34 -8.73
C PRO A 21 -4.49 9.98 -8.89
N GLY A 22 -4.42 11.05 -9.69
CA GLY A 22 -3.15 11.71 -9.95
C GLY A 22 -3.32 13.08 -10.59
N ALA A 23 -2.20 13.78 -10.76
CA ALA A 23 -2.19 15.08 -11.40
C ALA A 23 -2.44 14.96 -12.91
N THR A 24 -3.21 15.90 -13.45
CA THR A 24 -3.38 16.09 -14.89
C THR A 24 -2.86 17.46 -15.30
N HIS A 25 -2.38 17.58 -16.52
CA HIS A 25 -1.85 18.81 -17.08
C HIS A 25 -2.68 19.22 -18.29
N ILE A 26 -3.03 20.52 -18.35
CA ILE A 26 -3.74 21.12 -19.50
C ILE A 26 -2.87 22.26 -20.04
N ASP A 27 -2.46 22.13 -21.29
CA ASP A 27 -1.86 23.24 -22.04
C ASP A 27 -2.94 24.15 -22.58
N LEU A 28 -2.90 25.42 -22.18
CA LEU A 28 -3.79 26.46 -22.70
C LEU A 28 -2.96 27.52 -23.46
N PRO A 29 -2.81 27.42 -24.78
CA PRO A 29 -2.07 28.39 -25.59
C PRO A 29 -2.68 29.80 -25.47
N GLN A 30 -1.83 30.81 -25.35
CA GLN A 30 -2.26 32.20 -25.10
C GLN A 30 -3.19 32.76 -26.20
N ASN A 31 -2.96 32.36 -27.43
CA ASN A 31 -3.85 32.76 -28.55
C ASN A 31 -5.26 32.18 -28.39
N ILE A 32 -5.39 30.95 -27.91
CA ILE A 32 -6.69 30.31 -27.62
C ILE A 32 -7.36 30.98 -26.42
N ALA A 33 -6.59 31.26 -25.35
CA ALA A 33 -7.10 31.92 -24.15
C ALA A 33 -7.68 33.33 -24.40
N LYS A 34 -7.24 34.00 -25.46
CA LYS A 34 -7.74 35.34 -25.86
C LYS A 34 -8.93 35.30 -26.80
N MET A 35 -9.31 34.15 -27.32
CA MET A 35 -10.44 34.01 -28.23
C MET A 35 -11.76 34.06 -27.48
N PRO A 36 -12.81 34.69 -28.05
CA PRO A 36 -14.15 34.57 -27.50
C PRO A 36 -14.61 33.11 -27.54
N ALA A 37 -15.30 32.68 -26.50
CA ALA A 37 -15.86 31.35 -26.39
C ALA A 37 -17.29 31.43 -25.87
N ASP A 38 -18.20 30.68 -26.48
CA ASP A 38 -19.54 30.45 -25.98
C ASP A 38 -19.57 29.11 -25.23
N ALA A 39 -18.79 29.04 -24.15
CA ALA A 39 -18.58 27.81 -23.39
C ALA A 39 -19.37 27.84 -22.07
N VAL A 40 -20.20 26.83 -21.84
CA VAL A 40 -20.89 26.62 -20.58
C VAL A 40 -20.12 25.59 -19.74
N PRO A 41 -19.85 25.86 -18.45
CA PRO A 41 -19.22 24.89 -17.56
C PRO A 41 -20.03 23.60 -17.48
N LEU A 42 -19.38 22.46 -17.69
CA LEU A 42 -20.02 21.15 -17.57
C LEU A 42 -20.14 20.75 -16.10
N LYS A 43 -21.27 20.14 -15.74
CA LYS A 43 -21.50 19.61 -14.39
C LYS A 43 -20.48 18.50 -14.05
N ARG A 44 -20.10 18.39 -12.77
CA ARG A 44 -19.30 17.27 -12.29
C ARG A 44 -20.07 15.96 -12.52
N GLN A 45 -19.39 15.00 -13.11
CA GLN A 45 -19.91 13.64 -13.24
C GLN A 45 -19.69 12.90 -11.91
N GLN A 46 -20.71 12.24 -11.40
CA GLN A 46 -20.57 11.31 -10.30
C GLN A 46 -19.85 10.05 -10.83
N LEU A 47 -18.71 9.73 -10.22
CA LEU A 47 -18.01 8.49 -10.48
C LEU A 47 -18.56 7.44 -9.51
N HIS A 48 -18.87 6.26 -10.00
CA HIS A 48 -19.28 5.13 -9.18
C HIS A 48 -18.11 4.16 -9.05
N ASP A 49 -17.99 3.57 -7.88
CA ASP A 49 -17.01 2.52 -7.64
C ASP A 49 -17.38 1.28 -8.48
N LEU A 50 -16.36 0.57 -8.93
CA LEU A 50 -16.54 -0.66 -9.70
C LEU A 50 -16.64 -1.84 -8.74
N TYR A 51 -17.61 -2.70 -8.94
CA TYR A 51 -17.69 -3.99 -8.26
C TYR A 51 -16.85 -5.02 -9.02
N ALA A 52 -16.09 -5.83 -8.28
CA ALA A 52 -15.32 -6.90 -8.87
C ALA A 52 -16.22 -8.03 -9.39
N ASP A 53 -15.74 -8.75 -10.41
CA ASP A 53 -16.45 -9.90 -10.96
C ASP A 53 -16.58 -11.01 -9.89
N PRO A 54 -17.78 -11.53 -9.62
CA PRO A 54 -17.99 -12.60 -8.63
C PRO A 54 -17.19 -13.87 -8.92
N THR A 55 -16.86 -14.16 -10.18
CA THR A 55 -16.02 -15.31 -10.53
C THR A 55 -14.59 -15.13 -10.06
N HIS A 56 -14.05 -13.91 -10.14
CA HIS A 56 -12.72 -13.57 -9.64
C HIS A 56 -12.69 -13.54 -8.10
N ILE A 57 -13.77 -13.06 -7.46
CA ILE A 57 -13.94 -13.15 -6.00
C ILE A 57 -13.91 -14.61 -5.53
N ALA A 58 -14.68 -15.49 -6.18
CA ALA A 58 -14.69 -16.92 -5.84
C ALA A 58 -13.32 -17.58 -6.05
N ALA A 59 -12.64 -17.27 -7.15
CA ALA A 59 -11.29 -17.74 -7.43
C ALA A 59 -10.27 -17.27 -6.37
N ALA A 60 -10.35 -16.00 -5.96
CA ALA A 60 -9.53 -15.45 -4.89
C ALA A 60 -9.77 -16.15 -3.55
N GLY A 61 -11.05 -16.35 -3.19
CA GLY A 61 -11.42 -17.09 -1.97
C GLY A 61 -10.90 -18.53 -1.95
N HIS A 62 -10.91 -19.20 -3.10
CA HIS A 62 -10.35 -20.55 -3.25
C HIS A 62 -8.83 -20.55 -3.08
N LEU A 63 -8.10 -19.66 -3.77
CA LEU A 63 -6.64 -19.53 -3.62
C LEU A 63 -6.22 -19.29 -2.16
N ILE A 64 -6.91 -18.40 -1.46
CA ILE A 64 -6.62 -18.10 -0.05
C ILE A 64 -6.89 -19.31 0.84
N SER A 65 -7.98 -20.05 0.58
CA SER A 65 -8.37 -21.22 1.38
C SER A 65 -7.38 -22.37 1.23
N GLU A 66 -6.76 -22.53 0.06
CA GLU A 66 -5.79 -23.62 -0.21
C GLU A 66 -4.35 -23.25 0.20
N ALA A 67 -4.06 -21.95 0.35
CA ALA A 67 -2.72 -21.49 0.67
C ALA A 67 -2.29 -21.93 2.08
N LYS A 68 -1.07 -22.48 2.16
CA LYS A 68 -0.46 -22.89 3.43
C LYS A 68 0.23 -21.70 4.13
N ASN A 69 0.91 -20.86 3.37
CA ASN A 69 1.67 -19.73 3.85
C ASN A 69 1.34 -18.45 3.05
N PRO A 70 0.07 -17.98 3.07
CA PRO A 70 -0.27 -16.74 2.39
C PRO A 70 0.34 -15.54 3.12
N VAL A 71 0.68 -14.49 2.35
CA VAL A 71 1.18 -13.20 2.86
C VAL A 71 0.46 -12.07 2.14
N ILE A 72 -0.05 -11.11 2.90
CA ILE A 72 -0.59 -9.87 2.34
C ILE A 72 0.57 -8.89 2.10
N LEU A 73 0.64 -8.34 0.88
CA LEU A 73 1.47 -7.19 0.54
C LEU A 73 0.57 -6.00 0.25
N ALA A 74 0.48 -5.09 1.21
CA ALA A 74 -0.34 -3.89 1.08
C ALA A 74 0.46 -2.71 0.50
N GLY A 75 -0.07 -2.09 -0.55
CA GLY A 75 0.50 -0.91 -1.19
C GLY A 75 -0.33 0.37 -0.99
N ALA A 76 0.12 1.45 -1.60
CA ALA A 76 -0.51 2.78 -1.48
C ALA A 76 -1.97 2.81 -1.97
N GLY A 77 -2.34 1.92 -2.89
CA GLY A 77 -3.73 1.77 -3.37
C GLY A 77 -4.69 1.40 -2.24
N ALA A 78 -4.25 0.51 -1.32
CA ALA A 78 -5.05 0.14 -0.16
C ALA A 78 -5.31 1.32 0.79
N VAL A 79 -4.32 2.21 0.95
CA VAL A 79 -4.49 3.44 1.76
C VAL A 79 -5.42 4.43 1.06
N ARG A 80 -5.24 4.66 -0.24
CA ARG A 80 -6.11 5.53 -1.03
C ARG A 80 -7.55 5.04 -1.10
N GLY A 81 -7.75 3.73 -1.18
CA GLY A 81 -9.05 3.06 -1.15
C GLY A 81 -9.68 2.97 0.24
N HIS A 82 -9.09 3.61 1.28
CA HIS A 82 -9.57 3.58 2.67
C HIS A 82 -9.83 2.17 3.20
N SER A 83 -9.05 1.17 2.75
CA SER A 83 -9.30 -0.25 3.02
C SER A 83 -8.59 -0.80 4.27
N ALA A 84 -8.08 0.06 5.16
CA ALA A 84 -7.37 -0.38 6.35
C ALA A 84 -8.19 -1.32 7.25
N ALA A 85 -9.45 -1.00 7.49
CA ALA A 85 -10.34 -1.85 8.28
C ALA A 85 -10.55 -3.22 7.62
N ALA A 86 -10.78 -3.25 6.30
CA ALA A 86 -10.97 -4.49 5.55
C ALA A 86 -9.68 -5.35 5.53
N VAL A 87 -8.51 -4.73 5.36
CA VAL A 87 -7.20 -5.41 5.41
C VAL A 87 -6.95 -6.01 6.78
N THR A 88 -7.23 -5.26 7.85
CA THR A 88 -7.09 -5.76 9.23
C THR A 88 -8.04 -6.92 9.49
N GLU A 89 -9.32 -6.81 9.08
CA GLU A 89 -10.29 -7.90 9.22
C GLU A 89 -9.89 -9.15 8.41
N LEU A 90 -9.34 -8.98 7.20
CA LEU A 90 -8.82 -10.09 6.40
C LEU A 90 -7.68 -10.82 7.12
N ALA A 91 -6.72 -10.03 7.67
CA ALA A 91 -5.60 -10.57 8.44
C ALA A 91 -6.07 -11.33 9.67
N ASP A 92 -6.96 -10.73 10.45
CA ASP A 92 -7.46 -11.31 11.70
C ASP A 92 -8.28 -12.58 11.49
N ARG A 93 -9.24 -12.56 10.55
CA ARG A 93 -10.15 -13.67 10.34
C ARG A 93 -9.53 -14.88 9.66
N LEU A 94 -8.51 -14.64 8.83
CA LEU A 94 -7.85 -15.71 8.08
C LEU A 94 -6.41 -15.95 8.54
N HIS A 95 -5.98 -15.32 9.65
CA HIS A 95 -4.64 -15.47 10.24
C HIS A 95 -3.52 -15.28 9.23
N ILE A 96 -3.57 -14.17 8.47
CA ILE A 96 -2.61 -13.88 7.40
C ILE A 96 -1.70 -12.70 7.78
N PRO A 97 -0.37 -12.90 7.78
CA PRO A 97 0.56 -11.81 8.07
C PRO A 97 0.51 -10.72 6.98
N VAL A 98 0.66 -9.47 7.42
CA VAL A 98 0.61 -8.28 6.56
C VAL A 98 1.96 -7.60 6.51
N VAL A 99 2.45 -7.42 5.30
CA VAL A 99 3.61 -6.60 4.97
C VAL A 99 3.12 -5.37 4.22
N ASN A 100 3.67 -4.21 4.50
CA ASN A 100 3.30 -2.98 3.80
C ASN A 100 4.49 -2.35 3.05
N THR A 101 4.21 -1.67 1.95
CA THR A 101 5.18 -0.78 1.32
C THR A 101 5.42 0.48 2.17
N MET A 102 6.42 1.28 1.85
CA MET A 102 6.65 2.56 2.55
C MET A 102 5.45 3.49 2.46
N MET A 103 4.73 3.46 1.33
CA MET A 103 3.55 4.30 1.08
C MET A 103 2.29 3.80 1.79
N ALA A 104 2.28 2.53 2.21
CA ALA A 104 1.16 1.92 2.92
C ALA A 104 1.43 1.72 4.43
N LYS A 105 2.45 2.38 4.97
CA LYS A 105 2.79 2.30 6.40
C LYS A 105 1.60 2.75 7.25
N GLY A 106 1.21 1.89 8.21
CA GLY A 106 0.04 2.10 9.05
C GLY A 106 -1.28 1.55 8.48
N ILE A 107 -1.28 0.86 7.34
CA ILE A 107 -2.46 0.19 6.80
C ILE A 107 -3.01 -0.88 7.76
N ILE A 108 -2.15 -1.49 8.52
CA ILE A 108 -2.41 -2.26 9.72
C ILE A 108 -1.59 -1.64 10.86
N PRO A 109 -2.10 -1.51 12.09
CA PRO A 109 -1.32 -1.00 13.19
C PRO A 109 -0.03 -1.79 13.41
N MET A 110 1.12 -1.12 13.60
CA MET A 110 2.39 -1.83 13.79
C MET A 110 2.47 -2.64 15.08
N ASP A 111 1.59 -2.38 16.05
CA ASP A 111 1.42 -3.18 17.27
C ASP A 111 0.51 -4.40 17.07
N ASP A 112 -0.18 -4.53 15.94
CA ASP A 112 -0.97 -5.71 15.60
C ASP A 112 -0.09 -6.97 15.47
N LYS A 113 -0.60 -8.13 15.91
CA LYS A 113 0.13 -9.41 15.89
C LYS A 113 0.47 -9.92 14.49
N TYR A 114 -0.31 -9.54 13.48
CA TYR A 114 -0.07 -9.93 12.08
C TYR A 114 0.74 -8.91 11.30
N SER A 115 1.07 -7.75 11.87
CA SER A 115 1.88 -6.73 11.21
C SER A 115 3.36 -7.12 11.15
N LEU A 116 3.91 -7.31 9.96
CA LEU A 116 5.34 -7.56 9.71
C LEU A 116 6.09 -6.32 9.21
N TRP A 117 5.44 -5.16 9.36
CA TRP A 117 6.00 -3.85 9.06
C TRP A 117 6.35 -3.63 7.59
N THR A 118 7.34 -2.76 7.32
CA THR A 118 7.61 -2.23 5.99
C THR A 118 8.68 -3.03 5.25
N ILE A 119 8.40 -3.38 3.98
CA ILE A 119 9.34 -4.03 3.05
C ILE A 119 10.18 -3.01 2.27
N GLY A 120 11.27 -3.47 1.68
CA GLY A 120 12.10 -2.70 0.75
C GLY A 120 13.22 -1.94 1.44
N ILE A 121 13.61 -2.35 2.64
CA ILE A 121 14.71 -1.78 3.39
C ILE A 121 16.02 -2.48 2.99
N PRO A 122 17.07 -1.74 2.56
CA PRO A 122 18.24 -2.34 1.90
C PRO A 122 19.08 -3.30 2.74
N GLN A 123 19.01 -3.23 4.08
CA GLN A 123 19.82 -4.05 4.96
C GLN A 123 18.96 -4.74 6.03
N LYS A 124 19.27 -6.01 6.30
CA LYS A 124 18.56 -6.83 7.30
C LYS A 124 17.03 -6.78 7.13
N ASP A 125 16.58 -6.95 5.90
CA ASP A 125 15.16 -6.99 5.62
C ASP A 125 14.61 -8.38 5.99
N TYR A 126 14.30 -8.56 7.26
CA TYR A 126 13.74 -9.81 7.80
C TYR A 126 12.45 -10.21 7.12
N VAL A 127 11.70 -9.23 6.62
CA VAL A 127 10.41 -9.43 5.96
C VAL A 127 10.55 -10.31 4.71
N ASN A 128 11.68 -10.25 4.01
CA ASN A 128 11.93 -11.12 2.85
C ASN A 128 11.88 -12.60 3.20
N GLN A 129 12.21 -13.00 4.43
CA GLN A 129 12.13 -14.40 4.86
C GLN A 129 10.70 -14.96 4.83
N VAL A 130 9.69 -14.10 5.00
CA VAL A 130 8.29 -14.51 4.90
C VAL A 130 7.91 -14.77 3.44
N PHE A 131 8.35 -13.88 2.52
CA PHE A 131 8.13 -14.07 1.09
C PHE A 131 8.85 -15.31 0.53
N ASP A 132 10.03 -15.64 1.04
CA ASP A 132 10.76 -16.85 0.63
C ASP A 132 9.98 -18.15 0.97
N ARG A 133 9.11 -18.10 1.98
CA ARG A 133 8.29 -19.23 2.42
C ARG A 133 6.85 -19.17 1.93
N ALA A 134 6.41 -18.03 1.42
CA ALA A 134 5.05 -17.85 0.93
C ALA A 134 4.76 -18.75 -0.26
N ASP A 135 3.56 -19.28 -0.32
CA ASP A 135 2.99 -19.97 -1.48
C ASP A 135 1.94 -19.12 -2.20
N LEU A 136 1.43 -18.09 -1.52
CA LEU A 136 0.52 -17.11 -2.08
C LEU A 136 0.87 -15.69 -1.60
N ILE A 137 1.00 -14.74 -2.53
CA ILE A 137 1.07 -13.32 -2.23
C ILE A 137 -0.26 -12.67 -2.58
N ILE A 138 -0.90 -12.05 -1.58
CA ILE A 138 -2.12 -11.28 -1.75
C ILE A 138 -1.71 -9.80 -1.84
N ALA A 139 -1.53 -9.30 -3.05
CA ALA A 139 -1.14 -7.93 -3.31
C ALA A 139 -2.38 -7.03 -3.31
N ILE A 140 -2.52 -6.15 -2.32
CA ILE A 140 -3.69 -5.29 -2.14
C ILE A 140 -3.27 -3.84 -2.37
N GLY A 141 -3.81 -3.21 -3.43
CA GLY A 141 -3.49 -1.84 -3.78
C GLY A 141 -1.99 -1.62 -4.03
N TYR A 142 -1.30 -2.66 -4.50
CA TYR A 142 0.15 -2.65 -4.69
C TYR A 142 0.53 -2.23 -6.11
N ASP A 143 1.45 -1.25 -6.19
CA ASP A 143 2.05 -0.80 -7.43
C ASP A 143 3.53 -1.21 -7.49
N ILE A 144 3.96 -1.79 -8.62
CA ILE A 144 5.34 -2.24 -8.83
C ILE A 144 6.40 -1.14 -8.69
N VAL A 145 6.00 0.13 -8.81
CA VAL A 145 6.90 1.28 -8.63
C VAL A 145 7.21 1.57 -7.16
N GLU A 146 6.37 1.13 -6.22
CA GLU A 146 6.59 1.36 -4.79
C GLU A 146 7.75 0.52 -4.24
N CYS A 147 7.79 -0.73 -4.63
CA CYS A 147 8.85 -1.68 -4.29
C CYS A 147 8.96 -2.71 -5.40
N ALA A 148 10.01 -2.66 -6.20
CA ALA A 148 10.15 -3.55 -7.36
C ALA A 148 10.00 -5.03 -6.96
N PRO A 149 9.20 -5.83 -7.68
CA PRO A 149 8.97 -7.25 -7.37
C PRO A 149 10.24 -8.06 -7.21
N ALA A 150 11.30 -7.73 -7.94
CA ALA A 150 12.61 -8.38 -7.81
C ALA A 150 13.23 -8.30 -6.40
N LYS A 151 12.76 -7.38 -5.54
CA LYS A 151 13.26 -7.24 -4.17
C LYS A 151 12.59 -8.16 -3.17
N TRP A 152 11.41 -8.69 -3.47
CA TRP A 152 10.65 -9.56 -2.57
C TRP A 152 10.21 -10.87 -3.22
N SER A 153 10.08 -10.94 -4.54
CA SER A 153 9.77 -12.17 -5.27
C SER A 153 11.05 -12.83 -5.78
N ALA A 154 11.66 -13.66 -4.95
CA ALA A 154 12.86 -14.41 -5.34
C ALA A 154 12.53 -15.55 -6.32
N ARG A 155 11.32 -16.12 -6.27
CA ARG A 155 10.89 -17.26 -7.07
C ARG A 155 10.04 -16.81 -8.26
N PRO A 156 10.30 -17.37 -9.46
CA PRO A 156 9.51 -17.05 -10.65
C PRO A 156 8.11 -17.71 -10.67
N ASP A 157 7.89 -18.71 -9.83
CA ASP A 157 6.67 -19.54 -9.73
C ASP A 157 5.73 -19.11 -8.59
N MET A 158 5.93 -17.90 -8.06
CA MET A 158 5.11 -17.38 -6.96
C MET A 158 3.67 -17.13 -7.44
N THR A 159 2.70 -17.73 -6.76
CA THR A 159 1.28 -17.44 -7.00
C THR A 159 0.94 -16.06 -6.43
N ILE A 160 0.37 -15.21 -7.26
CA ILE A 160 -0.01 -13.83 -6.90
C ILE A 160 -1.51 -13.65 -7.12
N LEU A 161 -2.20 -13.16 -6.09
CA LEU A 161 -3.55 -12.63 -6.17
C LEU A 161 -3.44 -11.10 -6.11
N HIS A 162 -3.94 -10.40 -7.13
CA HIS A 162 -3.96 -8.95 -7.20
C HIS A 162 -5.35 -8.41 -6.87
N ILE A 163 -5.47 -7.49 -5.92
CA ILE A 163 -6.72 -6.83 -5.52
C ILE A 163 -6.49 -5.33 -5.60
N ASP A 164 -7.08 -4.66 -6.59
CA ASP A 164 -6.92 -3.22 -6.78
C ASP A 164 -8.12 -2.64 -7.56
N THR A 165 -8.17 -1.31 -7.65
CA THR A 165 -9.13 -0.56 -8.48
C THR A 165 -8.82 -0.60 -9.97
N ALA A 166 -7.64 -1.10 -10.36
CA ALA A 166 -7.18 -1.23 -11.74
C ALA A 166 -6.47 -2.58 -11.95
N PRO A 167 -6.42 -3.08 -13.19
CA PRO A 167 -5.60 -4.25 -13.52
C PRO A 167 -4.11 -4.04 -13.19
N ALA A 168 -3.41 -5.13 -12.93
CA ALA A 168 -2.00 -5.10 -12.57
C ALA A 168 -1.09 -4.64 -13.71
N ASP A 169 -0.10 -3.80 -13.36
CA ASP A 169 1.07 -3.58 -14.21
C ASP A 169 1.99 -4.82 -14.12
N VAL A 170 2.05 -5.61 -15.20
CA VAL A 170 2.74 -6.89 -15.20
C VAL A 170 4.19 -6.80 -15.63
N ASN A 171 5.05 -7.64 -15.06
CA ASN A 171 6.42 -7.86 -15.50
C ASN A 171 6.82 -9.33 -15.29
N LYS A 172 8.10 -9.69 -15.58
CA LYS A 172 8.58 -11.08 -15.47
C LYS A 172 8.42 -11.71 -14.07
N ARG A 173 8.30 -10.91 -13.01
CA ARG A 173 8.20 -11.36 -11.61
C ARG A 173 6.88 -11.03 -10.94
N TYR A 174 6.01 -10.31 -11.63
CA TYR A 174 4.68 -9.95 -11.15
C TYR A 174 3.67 -10.27 -12.24
N GLN A 175 3.12 -11.46 -12.16
CA GLN A 175 2.11 -11.98 -13.08
C GLN A 175 1.00 -12.61 -12.22
N PRO A 176 -0.05 -11.86 -11.90
CA PRO A 176 -1.15 -12.38 -11.10
C PRO A 176 -1.80 -13.60 -11.72
N ALA A 177 -2.05 -14.62 -10.91
CA ALA A 177 -2.85 -15.79 -11.30
C ALA A 177 -4.35 -15.44 -11.29
N VAL A 178 -4.76 -14.53 -10.39
CA VAL A 178 -6.11 -13.99 -10.31
C VAL A 178 -6.01 -12.48 -10.05
N GLU A 179 -6.84 -11.71 -10.76
CA GLU A 179 -7.00 -10.27 -10.55
C GLU A 179 -8.43 -9.97 -10.12
N VAL A 180 -8.58 -9.35 -8.97
CA VAL A 180 -9.85 -8.83 -8.44
C VAL A 180 -9.82 -7.33 -8.62
N VAL A 181 -10.46 -6.84 -9.67
CA VAL A 181 -10.47 -5.42 -10.06
C VAL A 181 -11.80 -4.79 -9.69
N GLY A 182 -11.77 -3.87 -8.70
CA GLY A 182 -12.96 -3.19 -8.19
C GLY A 182 -12.63 -2.37 -6.94
N ASP A 183 -13.65 -1.97 -6.18
CA ASP A 183 -13.42 -1.39 -4.85
C ASP A 183 -12.71 -2.40 -3.96
N ILE A 184 -11.60 -1.96 -3.35
CA ILE A 184 -10.72 -2.85 -2.58
C ILE A 184 -11.43 -3.35 -1.32
N SER A 185 -12.12 -2.47 -0.59
CA SER A 185 -12.79 -2.84 0.66
C SER A 185 -13.93 -3.82 0.41
N GLU A 186 -14.79 -3.52 -0.55
CA GLU A 186 -15.91 -4.40 -0.94
C GLU A 186 -15.40 -5.75 -1.44
N SER A 187 -14.36 -5.75 -2.27
CA SER A 187 -13.72 -6.97 -2.77
C SER A 187 -13.20 -7.85 -1.63
N ILE A 188 -12.55 -7.26 -0.63
CA ILE A 188 -12.06 -7.97 0.55
C ILE A 188 -13.23 -8.56 1.36
N TYR A 189 -14.30 -7.79 1.60
CA TYR A 189 -15.47 -8.29 2.33
C TYR A 189 -16.18 -9.43 1.59
N GLU A 190 -16.29 -9.36 0.27
CA GLU A 190 -16.84 -10.48 -0.52
C GLU A 190 -15.94 -11.72 -0.48
N ILE A 191 -14.62 -11.57 -0.55
CA ILE A 191 -13.65 -12.67 -0.37
C ILE A 191 -13.82 -13.30 1.01
N LEU A 192 -13.98 -12.50 2.07
CA LEU A 192 -14.19 -12.99 3.45
C LEU A 192 -15.47 -13.83 3.62
N ARG A 193 -16.45 -13.66 2.75
CA ARG A 193 -17.68 -14.51 2.77
C ARG A 193 -17.41 -15.92 2.25
N CYS A 194 -16.49 -16.10 1.32
CA CYS A 194 -16.21 -17.38 0.67
C CYS A 194 -14.90 -18.04 1.10
N ALA A 195 -13.86 -17.28 1.45
CA ALA A 195 -12.60 -17.83 1.93
C ALA A 195 -12.72 -18.47 3.31
N ARG A 196 -11.97 -19.55 3.53
CA ARG A 196 -11.89 -20.27 4.82
C ARG A 196 -10.44 -20.66 5.09
N ARG A 197 -9.92 -20.24 6.22
CA ARG A 197 -8.59 -20.60 6.70
C ARG A 197 -8.56 -20.40 8.21
N ASP A 198 -7.95 -21.35 8.93
CA ASP A 198 -7.88 -21.34 10.40
C ASP A 198 -6.50 -21.81 10.90
N SER A 199 -5.45 -21.65 10.09
CA SER A 199 -4.09 -22.02 10.47
C SER A 199 -3.26 -20.80 10.80
N GLU A 200 -2.65 -20.78 11.99
CA GLU A 200 -1.77 -19.68 12.42
C GLU A 200 -0.47 -19.65 11.60
N PRO A 201 0.05 -18.48 11.28
CA PRO A 201 1.31 -18.31 10.56
C PRO A 201 2.52 -18.35 11.52
N GLU A 202 2.78 -19.50 12.15
CA GLU A 202 3.76 -19.66 13.23
C GLU A 202 5.13 -19.05 12.93
N PHE A 203 5.63 -19.26 11.69
CA PHE A 203 6.92 -18.70 11.31
C PHE A 203 6.90 -17.16 11.30
N ALA A 204 5.84 -16.57 10.75
CA ALA A 204 5.71 -15.11 10.67
C ALA A 204 5.56 -14.50 12.07
N LEU A 205 4.81 -15.13 12.97
CA LEU A 205 4.67 -14.69 14.35
C LEU A 205 6.01 -14.75 15.10
N LYS A 206 6.76 -15.85 14.95
CA LYS A 206 8.11 -15.95 15.55
C LYS A 206 9.11 -14.94 14.97
N LEU A 207 9.03 -14.69 13.68
CA LEU A 207 9.83 -13.64 13.04
C LEU A 207 9.50 -12.26 13.63
N ARG A 208 8.19 -11.97 13.78
CA ARG A 208 7.71 -10.74 14.39
C ARG A 208 8.23 -10.56 15.83
N GLU A 209 8.20 -11.61 16.65
CA GLU A 209 8.76 -11.56 18.00
C GLU A 209 10.24 -11.13 17.99
N THR A 210 11.04 -11.68 17.07
CA THR A 210 12.43 -11.30 16.89
C THR A 210 12.57 -9.83 16.47
N MET A 211 11.75 -9.38 15.51
CA MET A 211 11.75 -7.99 15.04
C MET A 211 11.36 -7.01 16.15
N VAL A 212 10.35 -7.33 16.95
CA VAL A 212 9.91 -6.51 18.09
C VAL A 212 11.00 -6.42 19.17
N ALA A 213 11.65 -7.55 19.49
CA ALA A 213 12.74 -7.58 20.47
C ALA A 213 13.95 -6.71 20.02
N GLU A 214 14.36 -6.83 18.76
CA GLU A 214 15.44 -5.99 18.21
C GLU A 214 15.05 -4.51 18.19
N HIS A 215 13.82 -4.18 17.79
CA HIS A 215 13.33 -2.82 17.78
C HIS A 215 13.33 -2.20 19.18
N ALA A 216 12.86 -2.95 20.19
CA ALA A 216 12.87 -2.52 21.58
C ALA A 216 14.31 -2.29 22.10
N ALA A 217 15.26 -3.18 21.77
CA ALA A 217 16.65 -3.01 22.12
C ALA A 217 17.29 -1.76 21.51
N MET A 218 16.99 -1.48 20.23
CA MET A 218 17.46 -0.26 19.55
C MET A 218 16.83 1.01 20.12
N ALA A 219 15.57 0.95 20.52
CA ALA A 219 14.84 2.07 21.14
C ALA A 219 15.38 2.39 22.55
N ALA A 220 16.00 1.43 23.21
CA ALA A 220 16.59 1.59 24.54
C ALA A 220 18.09 1.94 24.53
N ASP A 221 18.70 2.11 23.35
CA ASP A 221 20.15 2.37 23.21
C ASP A 221 20.49 3.82 23.64
N ASP A 222 21.19 3.95 24.75
CA ASP A 222 21.63 5.23 25.32
C ASP A 222 23.04 5.68 24.88
N SER A 223 23.60 5.06 23.82
CA SER A 223 24.93 5.41 23.32
C SER A 223 25.00 6.85 22.78
N CYS A 224 26.19 7.45 22.92
CA CYS A 224 26.49 8.77 22.35
C CYS A 224 27.51 8.62 21.20
N PRO A 225 27.29 9.17 20.02
CA PRO A 225 26.11 9.96 19.62
C PRO A 225 24.83 9.13 19.55
N MET A 226 23.68 9.77 19.82
CA MET A 226 22.36 9.12 19.80
C MET A 226 22.05 8.50 18.44
N LYS A 227 21.57 7.27 18.43
CA LYS A 227 21.25 6.54 17.20
C LYS A 227 19.87 6.91 16.66
N PRO A 228 19.66 6.86 15.32
CA PRO A 228 18.40 7.24 14.70
C PRO A 228 17.18 6.47 15.24
N ALA A 229 17.30 5.18 15.51
CA ALA A 229 16.22 4.36 16.06
C ALA A 229 15.76 4.87 17.46
N ARG A 230 16.70 5.29 18.32
CA ARG A 230 16.39 5.88 19.60
C ARG A 230 15.67 7.23 19.45
N ILE A 231 16.14 8.10 18.56
CA ILE A 231 15.51 9.39 18.29
C ILE A 231 14.04 9.16 17.85
N LEU A 232 13.81 8.22 16.94
CA LEU A 232 12.46 7.92 16.43
C LEU A 232 11.55 7.34 17.53
N ALA A 233 12.08 6.50 18.40
CA ALA A 233 11.35 5.98 19.55
C ALA A 233 10.94 7.10 20.53
N ASP A 234 11.85 8.05 20.79
CA ASP A 234 11.53 9.20 21.67
C ASP A 234 10.54 10.17 21.01
N VAL A 235 10.66 10.43 19.70
CA VAL A 235 9.64 11.17 18.94
C VAL A 235 8.27 10.47 19.06
N ARG A 236 8.23 9.15 18.86
CA ARG A 236 6.96 8.38 18.92
C ARG A 236 6.30 8.48 20.32
N LYS A 237 7.07 8.52 21.40
CA LYS A 237 6.54 8.63 22.77
C LYS A 237 5.79 9.93 23.03
N VAL A 238 6.20 11.03 22.38
CA VAL A 238 5.59 12.35 22.58
C VAL A 238 4.46 12.65 21.59
N MET A 239 4.39 11.91 20.49
CA MET A 239 3.34 12.06 19.48
C MET A 239 2.14 11.15 19.78
N GLY A 240 0.93 11.63 19.56
CA GLY A 240 -0.30 10.84 19.62
C GLY A 240 -0.37 9.78 18.51
N ARG A 241 -1.25 8.81 18.63
CA ARG A 241 -1.38 7.70 17.65
C ARG A 241 -1.75 8.18 16.23
N GLU A 242 -2.46 9.29 16.13
CA GLU A 242 -2.94 9.88 14.87
C GLU A 242 -2.13 11.08 14.39
N ASP A 243 -1.09 11.48 15.17
CA ASP A 243 -0.21 12.56 14.74
C ASP A 243 0.59 12.16 13.50
N ILE A 244 0.80 13.13 12.62
CA ILE A 244 1.41 12.89 11.31
C ILE A 244 2.89 13.22 11.35
N LEU A 245 3.72 12.23 11.01
CA LEU A 245 5.14 12.42 10.71
C LEU A 245 5.32 12.55 9.20
N VAL A 246 5.96 13.63 8.76
CA VAL A 246 6.33 13.83 7.35
C VAL A 246 7.84 13.67 7.21
N SER A 247 8.27 12.86 6.23
CA SER A 247 9.68 12.58 5.96
C SER A 247 10.08 13.08 4.59
N ASP A 248 11.13 13.87 4.54
CA ASP A 248 11.81 14.20 3.29
C ASP A 248 12.67 13.03 2.78
N VAL A 249 13.43 13.25 1.73
CA VAL A 249 14.28 12.26 1.05
C VAL A 249 15.68 12.24 1.64
N GLY A 250 16.19 11.03 1.86
CA GLY A 250 17.52 10.80 2.40
C GLY A 250 17.61 9.47 3.17
N ALA A 251 18.75 9.19 3.80
CA ALA A 251 18.93 7.98 4.59
C ALA A 251 17.93 7.87 5.76
N HIS A 252 17.51 9.00 6.32
CA HIS A 252 16.54 9.07 7.41
C HIS A 252 15.19 8.42 7.06
N LYS A 253 14.73 8.48 5.81
CA LYS A 253 13.49 7.81 5.43
C LYS A 253 13.54 6.30 5.63
N MET A 254 14.71 5.67 5.49
CA MET A 254 14.89 4.24 5.73
C MET A 254 14.79 3.91 7.22
N TRP A 255 15.33 4.79 8.08
CA TRP A 255 15.17 4.68 9.52
C TRP A 255 13.71 4.85 9.94
N ILE A 256 13.01 5.85 9.39
CA ILE A 256 11.59 6.09 9.63
C ILE A 256 10.75 4.89 9.16
N ALA A 257 10.99 4.40 7.95
CA ALA A 257 10.28 3.25 7.41
C ALA A 257 10.39 2.00 8.31
N ARG A 258 11.54 1.79 8.95
CA ARG A 258 11.78 0.64 9.83
C ARG A 258 11.41 0.89 11.30
N HIS A 259 11.76 2.04 11.85
CA HIS A 259 11.79 2.25 13.29
C HIS A 259 10.76 3.24 13.85
N TYR A 260 9.98 3.91 12.99
CA TYR A 260 8.91 4.74 13.47
C TYR A 260 7.59 3.97 13.48
N ASP A 261 7.00 3.79 14.66
CA ASP A 261 5.75 3.05 14.79
C ASP A 261 4.56 3.85 14.25
N CYS A 262 3.81 3.24 13.34
CA CYS A 262 2.56 3.78 12.80
C CYS A 262 1.39 2.90 13.20
N TYR A 263 0.30 3.54 13.59
CA TYR A 263 -0.89 2.85 14.09
C TYR A 263 -2.15 3.12 13.26
N ALA A 264 -2.06 4.05 12.33
CA ALA A 264 -3.14 4.39 11.41
C ALA A 264 -2.57 4.78 10.03
N PRO A 265 -3.32 4.57 8.94
CA PRO A 265 -2.91 5.02 7.61
C PRO A 265 -2.80 6.54 7.55
N ASN A 266 -1.94 7.05 6.66
CA ASN A 266 -1.66 8.47 6.47
C ASN A 266 -1.06 9.20 7.69
N THR A 267 -0.55 8.51 8.69
CA THR A 267 0.16 9.10 9.85
C THR A 267 1.69 9.09 9.70
N CYS A 268 2.21 8.47 8.62
CA CYS A 268 3.63 8.55 8.25
C CYS A 268 3.74 8.76 6.75
N LEU A 269 4.05 9.99 6.34
CA LEU A 269 4.15 10.36 4.94
C LEU A 269 5.63 10.37 4.54
N ILE A 270 6.01 9.43 3.67
CA ILE A 270 7.38 9.29 3.16
C ILE A 270 7.37 9.62 1.68
N SER A 271 8.11 10.65 1.26
CA SER A 271 8.28 10.95 -0.16
C SER A 271 9.00 9.79 -0.84
N ASN A 272 8.28 9.08 -1.70
CA ASN A 272 8.78 7.93 -2.46
C ASN A 272 8.37 8.06 -3.93
N GLY A 273 8.89 7.22 -4.81
CA GLY A 273 8.71 7.37 -6.25
C GLY A 273 9.63 8.47 -6.81
N PHE A 274 9.12 9.63 -7.12
CA PHE A 274 9.92 10.78 -7.59
C PHE A 274 10.92 11.27 -6.53
N ALA A 275 10.62 11.04 -5.27
CA ALA A 275 11.50 11.32 -4.13
C ALA A 275 12.06 12.76 -4.16
N SER A 276 11.18 13.74 -4.36
CA SER A 276 11.56 15.16 -4.38
C SER A 276 12.00 15.64 -2.99
N MET A 277 13.14 16.34 -2.91
CA MET A 277 13.57 17.01 -1.68
C MET A 277 12.69 18.24 -1.41
N GLY A 278 12.51 18.57 -0.12
CA GLY A 278 11.64 19.68 0.29
C GLY A 278 10.16 19.31 0.35
N PHE A 279 9.85 18.01 0.45
CA PHE A 279 8.48 17.50 0.61
C PHE A 279 7.94 17.73 2.03
N SER A 280 8.79 17.65 3.05
CA SER A 280 8.43 17.80 4.47
C SER A 280 8.52 19.26 4.96
#